data_f8c82de5d899ee1ec8e1e7d2dc5aed1b
#
_entry.id   f8c82de5d899ee1ec8e1e7d2dc5aed1b
#
_cell.length_a   1.000
_cell.length_b   1.000
_cell.length_c   1.000
_cell.angle_alpha   90.00
_cell.angle_beta   90.00
_cell.angle_gamma   90.00
#
_symmetry.space_group_name_H-M   'P 1'
#
loop_
_entity.id
_entity.type
_entity.pdbx_description
1 polymer ?
#
loop_
_entity_poly.entity_id
_entity_poly.type
_entity_poly.pdbx_seq_one_letter_code
_entity_poly.pdbx_strand_id
1 'polypeptide(L)'
;YDNEELLEKIRQNVECDVVPRSTHLNSSAIALSHPAVERLVAMGKVPFGSPTMSNQAVMPFTTLKLGAGESSRSHTADEYILLSEIEEAVELYYALLDGLKIEKQ
;
A
#
# COMPACT_ATOMS: atom_id res chain seq x y z
N TYR A 1 -7.81 9.82 5.31
CA TYR A 1 -9.20 10.25 5.16
C TYR A 1 -10.09 9.09 4.75
N ASP A 2 -11.26 9.03 5.34
CA ASP A 2 -12.35 8.21 4.86
C ASP A 2 -13.02 8.90 3.66
N ASN A 3 -13.40 8.13 2.65
CA ASN A 3 -14.06 8.67 1.47
C ASN A 3 -15.38 9.37 1.78
N GLU A 4 -16.13 8.89 2.78
CA GLU A 4 -17.38 9.55 3.23
C GLU A 4 -17.10 10.95 3.78
N GLU A 5 -16.07 11.11 4.60
CA GLU A 5 -15.66 12.41 5.14
C GLU A 5 -15.20 13.36 4.04
N LEU A 6 -14.41 12.84 3.10
CA LEU A 6 -13.91 13.61 1.98
C LEU A 6 -15.05 14.08 1.08
N LEU A 7 -16.02 13.22 0.80
CA LEU A 7 -17.20 13.55 0.02
C LEU A 7 -17.98 14.69 0.66
N GLU A 8 -18.18 14.63 1.97
CA GLU A 8 -18.90 15.68 2.70
C GLU A 8 -18.16 17.02 2.65
N LYS A 9 -16.85 17.02 2.80
CA LYS A 9 -16.04 18.23 2.68
C LYS A 9 -16.13 18.84 1.28
N ILE A 10 -16.13 18.01 0.24
CA ILE A 10 -16.29 18.48 -1.13
C ILE A 10 -17.65 19.13 -1.32
N ARG A 11 -18.73 18.50 -0.83
CA ARG A 11 -20.09 19.03 -0.92
C ARG A 11 -20.25 20.38 -0.24
N GLN A 12 -19.56 20.58 0.88
CA GLN A 12 -19.61 21.84 1.62
C GLN A 12 -18.89 23.00 0.92
N ASN A 13 -17.98 22.71 0.01
CA ASN A 13 -17.12 23.70 -0.63
C ASN A 13 -17.43 23.96 -2.10
N VAL A 14 -18.47 23.34 -2.65
CA VAL A 14 -18.89 23.54 -4.04
C VAL A 14 -20.41 23.73 -4.11
N GLU A 15 -20.89 24.44 -5.14
CA GLU A 15 -22.30 24.71 -5.34
C GLU A 15 -22.98 23.68 -6.27
N CYS A 16 -22.20 22.89 -6.98
CA CYS A 16 -22.72 21.86 -7.89
C CYS A 16 -23.08 20.57 -7.14
N ASP A 17 -23.89 19.73 -7.78
CA ASP A 17 -24.16 18.39 -7.26
C ASP A 17 -22.92 17.52 -7.36
N VAL A 18 -22.64 16.80 -6.27
CA VAL A 18 -21.49 15.88 -6.20
C VAL A 18 -22.02 14.47 -5.96
N VAL A 19 -21.81 13.60 -6.95
CA VAL A 19 -22.24 12.20 -6.90
C VAL A 19 -21.00 11.30 -6.97
N PRO A 20 -20.70 10.55 -5.91
CA PRO A 20 -19.53 9.65 -5.95
C PRO A 20 -19.86 8.43 -6.81
N ARG A 21 -18.86 7.95 -7.52
CA ARG A 21 -18.97 6.68 -8.26
C ARG A 21 -19.00 5.51 -7.29
N SER A 22 -18.17 5.58 -6.24
CA SER A 22 -18.08 4.59 -5.18
C SER A 22 -17.33 5.20 -3.99
N THR A 23 -17.67 4.79 -2.76
CA THR A 23 -16.97 5.16 -1.54
C THR A 23 -16.21 3.99 -0.92
N HIS A 24 -16.22 2.81 -1.57
CA HIS A 24 -15.62 1.59 -1.01
C HIS A 24 -14.09 1.51 -1.10
N LEU A 25 -13.47 2.27 -2.02
CA LEU A 25 -12.03 2.22 -2.25
C LEU A 25 -11.32 3.28 -1.42
N ASN A 26 -11.14 3.00 -0.14
CA ASN A 26 -10.50 3.91 0.81
C ASN A 26 -8.97 3.83 0.78
N SER A 27 -8.31 4.88 1.28
CA SER A 27 -6.87 4.85 1.51
C SER A 27 -6.52 3.87 2.63
N SER A 28 -5.32 3.33 2.58
CA SER A 28 -4.79 2.43 3.60
C SER A 28 -3.46 2.95 4.13
N ALA A 29 -3.16 2.61 5.38
CA ALA A 29 -1.94 3.04 6.03
C ALA A 29 -1.49 1.98 7.05
N ILE A 30 -0.20 2.01 7.37
CA ILE A 30 0.38 1.17 8.40
C ILE A 30 1.32 2.03 9.25
N ALA A 31 1.35 1.78 10.56
CA ALA A 31 2.24 2.51 11.46
C ALA A 31 3.70 2.11 11.19
N LEU A 32 4.60 3.09 11.22
CA LEU A 32 6.04 2.83 11.07
C LEU A 32 6.61 1.98 12.22
N SER A 33 5.92 1.95 13.35
CA SER A 33 6.28 1.10 14.50
C SER A 33 5.82 -0.35 14.36
N HIS A 34 5.08 -0.70 13.31
CA HIS A 34 4.64 -2.07 13.09
C HIS A 34 5.85 -3.00 12.91
N PRO A 35 5.87 -4.20 13.54
CA PRO A 35 7.03 -5.10 13.49
C PRO A 35 7.53 -5.42 12.07
N ALA A 36 6.62 -5.60 11.12
CA ALA A 36 6.99 -5.87 9.73
C ALA A 36 7.71 -4.66 9.10
N VAL A 37 7.24 -3.44 9.38
CA VAL A 37 7.84 -2.21 8.86
C VAL A 37 9.22 -2.00 9.48
N GLU A 38 9.34 -2.18 10.80
CA GLU A 38 10.63 -2.05 11.49
C GLU A 38 11.66 -3.04 10.95
N ARG A 39 11.26 -4.27 10.69
CA ARG A 39 12.14 -5.28 10.11
C ARG A 39 12.60 -4.91 8.71
N LEU A 40 11.69 -4.40 7.86
CA LEU A 40 12.02 -3.94 6.52
C LEU A 40 12.98 -2.75 6.54
N VAL A 41 12.78 -1.80 7.44
CA VAL A 41 13.69 -0.66 7.60
C VAL A 41 15.08 -1.13 8.04
N ALA A 42 15.14 -2.10 8.97
CA ALA A 42 16.40 -2.70 9.40
C ALA A 42 17.12 -3.44 8.23
N MET A 43 16.37 -3.92 7.25
CA MET A 43 16.88 -4.55 6.04
C MET A 43 17.30 -3.55 4.94
N GLY A 44 17.23 -2.25 5.23
CA GLY A 44 17.62 -1.20 4.31
C GLY A 44 16.51 -0.70 3.38
N LYS A 45 15.26 -1.08 3.61
CA LYS A 45 14.13 -0.61 2.82
C LYS A 45 13.63 0.74 3.34
N VAL A 46 13.18 1.58 2.42
CA VAL A 46 12.66 2.91 2.75
C VAL A 46 11.14 2.91 2.54
N PRO A 47 10.37 3.18 3.60
CA PRO A 47 8.92 3.28 3.44
C PRO A 47 8.54 4.55 2.67
N PHE A 48 7.51 4.44 1.85
CA PHE A 48 6.99 5.58 1.10
C PHE A 48 5.49 5.42 0.86
N GLY A 49 4.82 6.54 0.63
CA GLY A 49 3.43 6.55 0.23
C GLY A 49 3.30 6.39 -1.29
N SER A 50 2.25 5.75 -1.72
CA SER A 50 1.95 5.57 -3.14
C SER A 50 0.53 6.06 -3.44
N PRO A 51 0.33 6.82 -4.52
CA PRO A 51 -0.99 7.23 -4.95
C PRO A 51 -1.74 6.14 -5.71
N THR A 52 -1.10 5.01 -5.98
CA THR A 52 -1.71 3.94 -6.76
C THR A 52 -2.71 3.13 -5.94
N MET A 53 -3.83 2.80 -6.56
CA MET A 53 -4.86 1.96 -5.97
C MET A 53 -4.45 0.48 -6.05
N SER A 54 -4.78 -0.29 -5.02
CA SER A 54 -4.56 -1.73 -4.98
C SER A 54 -5.70 -2.41 -4.22
N ASN A 55 -5.65 -3.72 -4.13
CA ASN A 55 -6.64 -4.48 -3.37
C ASN A 55 -6.67 -4.11 -1.88
N GLN A 56 -5.64 -3.44 -1.37
CA GLN A 56 -5.62 -2.91 0.00
C GLN A 56 -6.80 -1.99 0.28
N ALA A 57 -7.30 -1.29 -0.74
CA ALA A 57 -8.39 -0.33 -0.57
C ALA A 57 -9.69 -0.95 -0.05
N VAL A 58 -9.88 -2.26 -0.24
CA VAL A 58 -11.07 -2.99 0.22
C VAL A 58 -10.79 -3.90 1.42
N MET A 59 -9.58 -3.89 1.94
CA MET A 59 -9.20 -4.69 3.10
C MET A 59 -9.47 -3.91 4.39
N PRO A 60 -10.33 -4.42 5.32
CA PRO A 60 -10.68 -3.71 6.55
C PRO A 60 -9.66 -3.88 7.69
N PHE A 61 -8.47 -4.36 7.40
CA PHE A 61 -7.40 -4.61 8.36
C PHE A 61 -6.11 -3.93 7.92
N THR A 62 -5.16 -3.81 8.84
CA THR A 62 -3.85 -3.21 8.57
C THR A 62 -3.12 -3.99 7.49
N THR A 63 -2.66 -3.30 6.46
CA THR A 63 -1.97 -3.90 5.33
C THR A 63 -0.69 -3.16 4.97
N LEU A 64 0.23 -3.89 4.38
CA LEU A 64 1.51 -3.38 3.87
C LEU A 64 1.66 -3.84 2.44
N LYS A 65 2.00 -2.91 1.55
CA LYS A 65 2.28 -3.22 0.16
C LYS A 65 3.78 -3.43 -0.03
N LEU A 66 4.14 -4.58 -0.54
CA LEU A 66 5.52 -4.94 -0.84
C LEU A 66 5.52 -5.81 -2.10
N GLY A 67 6.37 -5.49 -3.03
CA GLY A 67 6.48 -6.25 -4.28
C GLY A 67 7.89 -6.31 -4.80
N ALA A 68 8.10 -7.22 -5.74
CA ALA A 68 9.34 -7.31 -6.51
C ALA A 68 9.36 -6.20 -7.58
N GLY A 69 10.56 -5.76 -7.93
CA GLY A 69 10.76 -4.78 -8.99
C GLY A 69 10.42 -3.36 -8.59
N GLU A 70 10.17 -2.53 -9.57
CA GLU A 70 9.88 -1.10 -9.38
C GLU A 70 8.45 -0.77 -9.79
N SER A 71 7.74 -0.04 -8.93
CA SER A 71 6.36 0.36 -9.18
C SER A 71 6.21 1.31 -10.36
N SER A 72 7.27 2.04 -10.72
CA SER A 72 7.28 2.93 -11.89
C SER A 72 7.09 2.22 -13.21
N ARG A 73 7.34 0.91 -13.26
CA ARG A 73 7.11 0.07 -14.46
C ARG A 73 5.67 -0.41 -14.59
N SER A 74 4.88 -0.30 -13.53
CA SER A 74 3.49 -0.77 -13.50
C SER A 74 2.62 0.09 -14.42
N HIS A 75 1.70 -0.56 -15.12
CA HIS A 75 0.76 0.10 -16.04
C HIS A 75 1.43 0.91 -17.17
N THR A 76 2.62 0.51 -17.57
CA THR A 76 3.34 1.11 -18.70
C THR A 76 3.30 0.20 -19.91
N ALA A 77 3.52 0.78 -21.11
CA ALA A 77 3.80 -0.01 -22.30
C ALA A 77 5.11 -0.80 -22.03
N ASP A 78 5.17 -2.03 -22.49
CA ASP A 78 6.33 -2.90 -22.28
C ASP A 78 6.68 -3.10 -20.77
N GLU A 79 5.68 -3.19 -19.92
CA GLU A 79 5.86 -3.50 -18.50
C GLU A 79 6.70 -4.78 -18.34
N TYR A 80 7.71 -4.74 -17.49
CA TYR A 80 8.62 -5.85 -17.27
C TYR A 80 9.14 -5.93 -15.83
N ILE A 81 9.69 -7.09 -15.49
CA ILE A 81 10.43 -7.30 -14.25
C ILE A 81 11.68 -8.12 -14.59
N LEU A 82 12.79 -7.84 -13.90
CA LEU A 82 14.01 -8.61 -14.07
C LEU A 82 13.95 -9.91 -13.26
N LEU A 83 14.50 -11.01 -13.78
CA LEU A 83 14.56 -12.28 -13.05
C LEU A 83 15.30 -12.14 -11.73
N SER A 84 16.38 -11.34 -11.71
CA SER A 84 17.12 -11.05 -10.48
C SER A 84 16.26 -10.36 -9.43
N GLU A 85 15.34 -9.51 -9.83
CA GLU A 85 14.41 -8.83 -8.91
C GLU A 85 13.44 -9.83 -8.27
N ILE A 86 13.01 -10.84 -9.02
CA ILE A 86 12.16 -11.92 -8.49
C ILE A 86 12.93 -12.75 -7.47
N GLU A 87 14.16 -13.12 -7.78
CA GLU A 87 15.03 -13.88 -6.88
C GLU A 87 15.32 -13.11 -5.59
N GLU A 88 15.66 -11.84 -5.70
CA GLU A 88 15.87 -10.95 -4.56
C GLU A 88 14.60 -10.82 -3.70
N ALA A 89 13.43 -10.74 -4.33
CA ALA A 89 12.16 -10.65 -3.62
C ALA A 89 11.86 -11.93 -2.83
N VAL A 90 12.15 -13.11 -3.37
CA VAL A 90 11.98 -14.39 -2.67
C VAL A 90 12.84 -14.41 -1.40
N GLU A 91 14.10 -14.02 -1.51
CA GLU A 91 15.02 -13.94 -0.37
C GLU A 91 14.56 -12.89 0.64
N LEU A 92 14.09 -11.74 0.17
CA LEU A 92 13.56 -10.68 1.01
C LEU A 92 12.34 -11.15 1.81
N TYR A 93 11.38 -11.79 1.16
CA TYR A 93 10.19 -12.31 1.83
C TYR A 93 10.56 -13.38 2.85
N TYR A 94 11.49 -14.25 2.53
CA TYR A 94 11.97 -15.26 3.47
C TYR A 94 12.57 -14.61 4.71
N ALA A 95 13.47 -13.66 4.51
CA ALA A 95 14.11 -12.95 5.63
C ALA A 95 13.12 -12.09 6.43
N LEU A 96 12.13 -11.50 5.77
CA LEU A 96 11.11 -10.70 6.42
C LEU A 96 10.20 -11.54 7.32
N LEU A 97 9.76 -12.69 6.81
CA LEU A 97 8.72 -13.49 7.46
C LEU A 97 9.29 -14.51 8.44
N ASP A 98 10.54 -14.92 8.27
CA ASP A 98 11.17 -15.91 9.13
C ASP A 98 11.30 -15.40 10.57
N GLY A 99 10.58 -16.01 11.48
CA GLY A 99 10.55 -15.64 12.90
C GLY A 99 9.86 -14.32 13.21
N LEU A 100 9.18 -13.70 12.24
CA LEU A 100 8.43 -12.46 12.49
C LEU A 100 7.21 -12.74 13.34
N LYS A 101 7.09 -12.01 14.46
CA LYS A 101 5.94 -12.07 15.34
C LYS A 101 5.13 -10.80 15.23
N ILE A 102 3.85 -10.94 14.95
CA ILE A 102 2.90 -9.84 14.87
C ILE A 102 1.84 -10.08 15.94
N GLU A 103 1.68 -9.10 16.81
CA GLU A 103 0.64 -9.15 17.84
C GLU A 103 -0.73 -8.99 17.18
N LYS A 104 -1.68 -9.75 17.69
CA LYS A 104 -3.07 -9.70 17.21
C LYS A 104 -3.68 -8.34 17.59
N GLN A 105 -4.14 -7.66 16.58
CA GLN A 105 -4.79 -6.34 16.74
C GLN A 105 -6.29 -6.49 16.97
#